data_f905a5735b8ffbc6eeb6c0aaf7b44371
#
_entry.id   f905a5735b8ffbc6eeb6c0aaf7b44371
#
_cell.length_a   1.000
_cell.length_b   1.000
_cell.length_c   1.000
_cell.angle_alpha   90.00
_cell.angle_beta   90.00
_cell.angle_gamma   90.00
#
_symmetry.space_group_name_H-M   'P 1'
#
loop_
_entity.id
_entity.type
_entity.pdbx_description
1 polymer ?
#
loop_
_entity_poly.entity_id
_entity_poly.type
_entity_poly.pdbx_seq_one_letter_code
_entity_poly.pdbx_strand_id
1 'polypeptide(L)'
;VATSPETGADGHTYFDCDIPIRGEYYGSSIRKDATTNSGNYIVKELRAPLGYYVNEEPMEVTFAYDGQAIMVLDNTCANKPTEMWVSKRDLTNDEELPGATLAIKDTDGNTVTTWVSTDEPHRVTGLHFGESYTLTEIRAADGYALANDITFRLIQKSDEDGNHLEECEVYYLTTKNILFWKWDDWKLLDDATVIMQDDITKVQI
;
A
#
# COMPACT_ATOMS: atom_id res chain seq x y z
N VAL A 1 4.85 -9.80 25.26
CA VAL A 1 4.80 -9.24 23.89
C VAL A 1 5.95 -8.24 23.78
N ALA A 2 6.81 -8.38 22.80
CA ALA A 2 7.88 -7.46 22.48
C ALA A 2 7.64 -6.84 21.09
N THR A 3 8.10 -5.61 20.91
CA THR A 3 8.02 -4.92 19.61
C THR A 3 9.45 -4.57 19.20
N SER A 4 9.84 -4.89 17.97
CA SER A 4 11.12 -4.49 17.42
C SER A 4 11.12 -2.99 17.08
N PRO A 5 12.30 -2.35 16.96
CA PRO A 5 12.44 -1.11 16.22
C PRO A 5 11.94 -1.26 14.76
N GLU A 6 11.78 -0.14 14.06
CA GLU A 6 11.57 -0.17 12.61
C GLU A 6 12.78 -0.79 11.91
N THR A 7 12.54 -1.43 10.76
CA THR A 7 13.62 -1.99 9.92
C THR A 7 14.56 -0.88 9.44
N GLY A 8 15.85 -1.14 9.50
CA GLY A 8 16.86 -0.24 8.97
C GLY A 8 16.85 -0.18 7.42
N ALA A 9 17.73 0.63 6.85
CA ALA A 9 17.88 0.75 5.39
C ALA A 9 18.34 -0.55 4.71
N ASP A 10 18.88 -1.49 5.48
CA ASP A 10 19.29 -2.84 5.06
C ASP A 10 18.13 -3.86 5.11
N GLY A 11 16.92 -3.43 5.54
CA GLY A 11 15.74 -4.26 5.68
C GLY A 11 15.74 -5.15 6.93
N HIS A 12 16.69 -4.96 7.86
CA HIS A 12 16.77 -5.75 9.09
C HIS A 12 16.26 -5.01 10.32
N THR A 13 15.69 -5.78 11.24
CA THR A 13 15.37 -5.36 12.61
C THR A 13 15.64 -6.49 13.58
N TYR A 14 15.73 -6.19 14.87
CA TYR A 14 16.06 -7.16 15.91
C TYR A 14 15.09 -7.03 17.07
N PHE A 15 14.74 -8.19 17.65
CA PHE A 15 14.12 -8.23 18.95
C PHE A 15 15.22 -8.44 19.99
N ASP A 16 15.59 -7.38 20.70
CA ASP A 16 16.52 -7.45 21.82
C ASP A 16 15.71 -7.54 23.12
N CYS A 17 15.27 -8.76 23.44
CA CYS A 17 14.49 -9.04 24.63
C CYS A 17 14.72 -10.48 25.11
N ASP A 18 14.58 -10.67 26.43
CA ASP A 18 14.53 -12.01 27.00
C ASP A 18 13.24 -12.71 26.58
N ILE A 19 13.37 -13.74 25.75
CA ILE A 19 12.27 -14.58 25.32
C ILE A 19 12.20 -15.81 26.22
N PRO A 20 11.11 -16.01 27.02
CA PRO A 20 10.99 -17.19 27.86
C PRO A 20 10.84 -18.45 27.00
N ILE A 21 11.79 -19.34 27.11
CA ILE A 21 11.74 -20.68 26.53
C ILE A 21 11.06 -21.58 27.56
N ARG A 22 10.01 -22.31 27.15
CA ARG A 22 9.38 -23.29 28.04
C ARG A 22 10.38 -24.39 28.41
N GLY A 23 10.81 -24.36 29.67
CA GLY A 23 11.53 -25.43 30.31
C GLY A 23 10.92 -25.67 31.68
N GLU A 24 10.98 -26.88 32.19
CA GLU A 24 10.69 -27.10 33.59
C GLU A 24 11.80 -26.46 34.43
N TYR A 25 11.44 -25.40 35.16
CA TYR A 25 12.32 -24.78 36.13
C TYR A 25 12.36 -25.66 37.41
N TYR A 26 13.51 -26.20 37.69
CA TYR A 26 13.80 -26.77 39.02
C TYR A 26 14.78 -25.86 39.76
N GLY A 27 14.25 -25.05 40.64
CA GLY A 27 15.04 -24.02 41.33
C GLY A 27 15.56 -22.93 40.39
N SER A 28 16.86 -22.62 40.41
CA SER A 28 17.50 -21.64 39.54
C SER A 28 18.11 -22.23 38.24
N SER A 29 17.80 -23.47 37.90
CA SER A 29 18.43 -24.18 36.77
C SER A 29 17.37 -24.71 35.83
N ILE A 30 17.56 -24.48 34.50
CA ILE A 30 16.78 -25.13 33.44
C ILE A 30 17.24 -26.57 33.32
N ARG A 31 16.34 -27.53 33.36
CA ARG A 31 16.66 -28.94 33.11
C ARG A 31 17.12 -29.11 31.66
N LYS A 32 18.36 -29.52 31.46
CA LYS A 32 18.99 -29.75 30.15
C LYS A 32 18.45 -30.99 29.42
N ASP A 33 17.74 -31.87 30.11
CA ASP A 33 17.19 -33.15 29.63
C ASP A 33 15.66 -33.08 29.29
N ALA A 34 15.05 -31.93 29.50
CA ALA A 34 13.66 -31.75 29.13
C ALA A 34 13.56 -31.58 27.60
N THR A 35 12.83 -32.48 26.96
CA THR A 35 12.45 -32.42 25.54
C THR A 35 11.57 -31.20 25.20
N THR A 36 11.45 -30.23 26.10
CA THR A 36 10.56 -29.09 26.09
C THR A 36 11.28 -27.74 26.16
N ASN A 37 12.61 -27.69 25.88
CA ASN A 37 13.35 -26.43 25.78
C ASN A 37 13.06 -25.68 24.46
N SER A 38 11.78 -25.61 24.07
CA SER A 38 11.34 -24.89 22.91
C SER A 38 10.26 -23.90 23.24
N GLY A 39 10.31 -22.74 22.64
CA GLY A 39 9.24 -21.73 22.67
C GLY A 39 8.74 -21.46 21.27
N ASN A 40 7.41 -21.55 21.07
CA ASN A 40 6.77 -21.15 19.83
C ASN A 40 6.27 -19.72 19.99
N TYR A 41 6.64 -18.88 19.06
CA TYR A 41 6.27 -17.48 19.02
C TYR A 41 5.67 -17.15 17.67
N ILE A 42 4.85 -16.11 17.67
CA ILE A 42 4.28 -15.55 16.45
C ILE A 42 4.87 -14.14 16.29
N VAL A 43 5.46 -13.88 15.15
CA VAL A 43 5.91 -12.55 14.73
C VAL A 43 4.90 -12.01 13.73
N LYS A 44 4.45 -10.79 13.93
CA LYS A 44 3.55 -10.08 13.00
C LYS A 44 4.14 -8.74 12.65
N GLU A 45 3.96 -8.32 11.41
CA GLU A 45 4.23 -6.96 11.00
C GLU A 45 3.13 -6.03 11.57
N LEU A 46 3.51 -4.94 12.21
CA LEU A 46 2.59 -3.94 12.72
C LEU A 46 2.46 -2.73 11.78
N ARG A 47 3.47 -2.51 10.94
CA ARG A 47 3.52 -1.42 9.97
C ARG A 47 4.44 -1.81 8.83
N ALA A 48 3.96 -1.66 7.60
CA ALA A 48 4.77 -1.82 6.40
C ALA A 48 5.58 -0.53 6.10
N PRO A 49 6.63 -0.63 5.31
CA PRO A 49 7.25 0.53 4.68
C PRO A 49 6.24 1.33 3.84
N LEU A 50 6.52 2.62 3.64
CA LEU A 50 5.68 3.47 2.79
C LEU A 50 5.60 2.90 1.36
N GLY A 51 4.41 2.88 0.79
CA GLY A 51 4.16 2.32 -0.53
C GLY A 51 3.99 0.80 -0.59
N TYR A 52 3.86 0.14 0.56
CA TYR A 52 3.65 -1.30 0.66
C TYR A 52 2.41 -1.63 1.48
N TYR A 53 1.84 -2.81 1.24
CA TYR A 53 0.80 -3.39 2.08
C TYR A 53 1.40 -3.91 3.38
N VAL A 54 0.68 -3.74 4.49
CA VAL A 54 1.01 -4.46 5.74
C VAL A 54 0.71 -5.94 5.51
N ASN A 55 1.70 -6.78 5.81
CA ASN A 55 1.52 -8.23 5.78
C ASN A 55 1.24 -8.73 7.19
N GLU A 56 -0.03 -9.01 7.49
CA GLU A 56 -0.46 -9.50 8.81
C GLU A 56 -0.37 -11.03 8.95
N GLU A 57 0.12 -11.74 7.92
CA GLU A 57 0.33 -13.18 8.05
C GLU A 57 1.27 -13.50 9.20
N PRO A 58 0.83 -14.30 10.19
CA PRO A 58 1.65 -14.63 11.32
C PRO A 58 2.81 -15.54 10.91
N MET A 59 4.04 -15.13 11.20
CA MET A 59 5.21 -15.97 11.05
C MET A 59 5.42 -16.77 12.33
N GLU A 60 5.34 -18.09 12.26
CA GLU A 60 5.65 -18.97 13.38
C GLU A 60 7.17 -19.13 13.53
N VAL A 61 7.66 -18.82 14.73
CA VAL A 61 9.07 -18.91 15.08
C VAL A 61 9.24 -19.84 16.25
N THR A 62 10.04 -20.90 16.08
CA THR A 62 10.34 -21.86 17.14
C THR A 62 11.78 -21.70 17.61
N PHE A 63 11.95 -21.40 18.89
CA PHE A 63 13.25 -21.39 19.54
C PHE A 63 13.49 -22.74 20.23
N ALA A 64 14.59 -23.39 19.90
CA ALA A 64 15.06 -24.59 20.59
C ALA A 64 16.40 -24.29 21.28
N TYR A 65 16.47 -24.51 22.59
CA TYR A 65 17.69 -24.35 23.34
C TYR A 65 18.48 -25.68 23.35
N ASP A 66 19.68 -25.66 22.78
CA ASP A 66 20.61 -26.79 22.75
C ASP A 66 21.97 -26.41 23.40
N GLY A 67 21.91 -25.65 24.48
CA GLY A 67 23.09 -25.24 25.25
C GLY A 67 23.90 -24.06 24.69
N GLN A 68 23.41 -23.40 23.63
CA GLN A 68 24.02 -22.21 23.05
C GLN A 68 23.82 -20.97 23.94
N ALA A 69 24.78 -20.06 23.93
CA ALA A 69 24.72 -18.82 24.69
C ALA A 69 23.76 -17.76 24.06
N ILE A 70 23.63 -17.77 22.74
CA ILE A 70 22.78 -16.87 21.95
C ILE A 70 22.09 -17.71 20.88
N MET A 71 20.79 -17.47 20.69
CA MET A 71 20.04 -18.01 19.57
C MET A 71 19.75 -16.90 18.58
N VAL A 72 20.09 -17.13 17.32
CA VAL A 72 19.74 -16.25 16.21
C VAL A 72 18.84 -17.04 15.28
N LEU A 73 17.68 -16.47 14.98
CA LEU A 73 16.77 -17.00 13.97
C LEU A 73 16.50 -15.89 12.97
N ASP A 74 16.80 -16.19 11.72
CA ASP A 74 16.49 -15.29 10.62
C ASP A 74 15.15 -15.66 10.02
N ASN A 75 14.25 -14.69 9.97
CA ASN A 75 12.96 -14.79 9.28
C ASN A 75 12.84 -13.64 8.29
N THR A 76 12.18 -13.90 7.18
CA THR A 76 11.91 -12.90 6.14
C THR A 76 10.42 -12.66 6.02
N CYS A 77 10.01 -11.40 6.16
CA CYS A 77 8.68 -10.92 5.81
C CYS A 77 8.77 -10.19 4.47
N ALA A 78 8.02 -10.63 3.48
CA ALA A 78 7.96 -9.98 2.18
C ALA A 78 6.73 -9.06 2.13
N ASN A 79 6.93 -7.81 1.75
CA ASN A 79 5.84 -6.86 1.53
C ASN A 79 5.54 -6.72 0.03
N LYS A 80 4.26 -6.70 -0.31
CA LYS A 80 3.78 -6.40 -1.65
C LYS A 80 3.65 -4.88 -1.80
N PRO A 81 4.17 -4.25 -2.87
CA PRO A 81 3.93 -2.83 -3.11
C PRO A 81 2.45 -2.56 -3.34
N THR A 82 1.98 -1.39 -2.91
CA THR A 82 0.62 -0.91 -3.25
C THR A 82 0.43 -0.89 -4.75
N GLU A 83 -0.79 -1.13 -5.20
CA GLU A 83 -1.11 -1.25 -6.62
C GLU A 83 -2.48 -0.67 -6.93
N MET A 84 -2.55 0.15 -7.97
CA MET A 84 -3.79 0.66 -8.55
C MET A 84 -3.66 0.81 -10.06
N TRP A 85 -4.76 1.12 -10.73
CA TRP A 85 -4.81 1.31 -12.16
C TRP A 85 -5.29 2.72 -12.52
N VAL A 86 -4.79 3.25 -13.63
CA VAL A 86 -5.27 4.49 -14.25
C VAL A 86 -5.68 4.17 -15.68
N SER A 87 -6.94 4.44 -16.00
CA SER A 87 -7.53 4.29 -17.32
C SER A 87 -7.73 5.68 -17.93
N LYS A 88 -7.20 5.90 -19.12
CA LYS A 88 -7.40 7.13 -19.90
C LYS A 88 -8.32 6.85 -21.05
N ARG A 89 -9.54 7.43 -21.06
CA ARG A 89 -10.58 7.05 -22.02
C ARG A 89 -11.10 8.22 -22.84
N ASP A 90 -11.60 7.88 -24.04
CA ASP A 90 -12.42 8.77 -24.84
C ASP A 90 -13.84 8.83 -24.27
N LEU A 91 -14.32 10.05 -23.99
CA LEU A 91 -15.66 10.28 -23.44
C LEU A 91 -16.80 9.81 -24.37
N THR A 92 -16.53 9.69 -25.69
CA THR A 92 -17.57 9.37 -26.68
C THR A 92 -17.86 7.89 -26.81
N ASN A 93 -16.86 7.02 -26.67
CA ASN A 93 -16.98 5.58 -26.86
C ASN A 93 -16.54 4.73 -25.66
N ASP A 94 -15.98 5.40 -24.63
CA ASP A 94 -15.45 4.77 -23.40
C ASP A 94 -14.30 3.77 -23.66
N GLU A 95 -13.61 3.88 -24.79
CA GLU A 95 -12.41 3.09 -25.11
C GLU A 95 -11.15 3.76 -24.55
N GLU A 96 -10.10 2.96 -24.30
CA GLU A 96 -8.80 3.50 -23.89
C GLU A 96 -8.26 4.45 -24.98
N LEU A 97 -7.75 5.60 -24.54
CA LEU A 97 -7.25 6.68 -25.39
C LEU A 97 -5.73 6.77 -25.31
N PRO A 98 -4.99 6.28 -26.31
CA PRO A 98 -3.54 6.37 -26.34
C PRO A 98 -3.04 7.78 -26.72
N GLY A 99 -1.81 8.12 -26.28
CA GLY A 99 -1.08 9.30 -26.69
C GLY A 99 -1.17 10.52 -25.77
N ALA A 100 -1.97 10.47 -24.72
CA ALA A 100 -1.97 11.49 -23.67
C ALA A 100 -0.79 11.33 -22.73
N THR A 101 -0.19 12.42 -22.26
CA THR A 101 0.84 12.38 -21.22
C THR A 101 0.22 12.69 -19.87
N LEU A 102 0.31 11.74 -18.95
CA LEU A 102 -0.27 11.80 -17.61
C LEU A 102 0.83 11.85 -16.55
N ALA A 103 0.54 12.46 -15.42
CA ALA A 103 1.37 12.45 -14.23
C ALA A 103 0.55 12.29 -12.97
N ILE A 104 1.10 11.60 -11.98
CA ILE A 104 0.62 11.64 -10.59
C ILE A 104 1.55 12.56 -9.81
N LYS A 105 0.95 13.48 -9.07
CA LYS A 105 1.63 14.43 -8.19
C LYS A 105 1.23 14.20 -6.75
N ASP A 106 2.17 14.44 -5.83
CA ASP A 106 1.91 14.50 -4.40
C ASP A 106 1.22 15.81 -3.98
N THR A 107 0.94 15.97 -2.69
CA THR A 107 0.33 17.18 -2.12
C THR A 107 1.22 18.43 -2.22
N ASP A 108 2.52 18.27 -2.35
CA ASP A 108 3.48 19.37 -2.54
C ASP A 108 3.62 19.75 -4.01
N GLY A 109 2.98 19.01 -4.92
CA GLY A 109 3.02 19.21 -6.37
C GLY A 109 4.21 18.55 -7.06
N ASN A 110 5.01 17.76 -6.35
CA ASN A 110 6.09 17.01 -6.96
C ASN A 110 5.55 15.86 -7.80
N THR A 111 6.17 15.59 -8.94
CA THR A 111 5.81 14.48 -9.80
C THR A 111 6.29 13.15 -9.18
N VAL A 112 5.37 12.27 -8.83
CA VAL A 112 5.67 10.92 -8.34
C VAL A 112 5.97 9.99 -9.51
N THR A 113 5.13 10.01 -10.55
CA THR A 113 5.32 9.24 -11.79
C THR A 113 4.71 9.95 -12.98
N THR A 114 5.19 9.64 -14.19
CA THR A 114 4.66 10.14 -15.46
C THR A 114 4.75 9.06 -16.52
N TRP A 115 3.76 9.02 -17.44
CA TRP A 115 3.71 8.06 -18.54
C TRP A 115 2.90 8.60 -19.71
N VAL A 116 2.96 7.90 -20.82
CA VAL A 116 2.06 8.15 -21.98
C VAL A 116 1.01 7.05 -21.99
N SER A 117 -0.26 7.43 -22.12
CA SER A 117 -1.37 6.49 -22.20
C SER A 117 -1.27 5.57 -23.43
N THR A 118 -1.75 4.36 -23.26
CA THR A 118 -1.79 3.32 -24.31
C THR A 118 -3.24 2.84 -24.49
N ASP A 119 -3.42 1.77 -25.24
CA ASP A 119 -4.68 1.07 -25.43
C ASP A 119 -5.06 0.13 -24.26
N GLU A 120 -4.30 0.20 -23.15
CA GLU A 120 -4.54 -0.53 -21.92
C GLU A 120 -4.39 0.40 -20.69
N PRO A 121 -5.10 0.13 -19.58
CA PRO A 121 -4.89 0.84 -18.31
C PRO A 121 -3.46 0.77 -17.82
N HIS A 122 -2.97 1.86 -17.26
CA HIS A 122 -1.62 1.95 -16.71
C HIS A 122 -1.59 1.52 -15.25
N ARG A 123 -0.68 0.59 -14.93
CA ARG A 123 -0.45 0.12 -13.56
C ARG A 123 0.45 1.08 -12.80
N VAL A 124 -0.01 1.54 -11.64
CA VAL A 124 0.75 2.39 -10.72
C VAL A 124 1.02 1.62 -9.44
N THR A 125 2.26 1.67 -8.94
CA THR A 125 2.69 0.99 -7.72
C THR A 125 3.44 1.92 -6.77
N GLY A 126 3.48 1.59 -5.48
CA GLY A 126 4.31 2.29 -4.51
C GLY A 126 3.72 3.60 -3.98
N LEU A 127 2.45 3.90 -4.24
CA LEU A 127 1.77 5.03 -3.61
C LEU A 127 1.47 4.75 -2.14
N HIS A 128 1.58 5.76 -1.29
CA HIS A 128 1.37 5.63 0.15
C HIS A 128 -0.10 5.63 0.52
N PHE A 129 -0.49 4.81 1.46
CA PHE A 129 -1.85 4.83 2.01
C PHE A 129 -2.13 6.09 2.82
N GLY A 130 -3.35 6.60 2.70
CA GLY A 130 -3.82 7.77 3.45
C GLY A 130 -3.36 9.12 2.89
N GLU A 131 -2.38 9.13 1.98
CA GLU A 131 -1.93 10.35 1.31
C GLU A 131 -2.84 10.67 0.11
N SER A 132 -2.96 11.96 -0.19
CA SER A 132 -3.70 12.44 -1.35
C SER A 132 -2.75 12.68 -2.52
N TYR A 133 -3.20 12.29 -3.70
CA TYR A 133 -2.49 12.46 -4.96
C TYR A 133 -3.39 13.16 -5.97
N THR A 134 -2.77 13.81 -6.96
CA THR A 134 -3.47 14.43 -8.08
C THR A 134 -3.01 13.78 -9.38
N LEU A 135 -3.95 13.18 -10.11
CA LEU A 135 -3.77 12.76 -11.49
C LEU A 135 -3.98 13.97 -12.38
N THR A 136 -2.95 14.36 -13.12
CA THR A 136 -2.95 15.51 -14.03
C THR A 136 -2.62 15.06 -15.43
N GLU A 137 -3.35 15.55 -16.42
CA GLU A 137 -2.98 15.42 -17.81
C GLU A 137 -2.06 16.59 -18.21
N ILE A 138 -0.79 16.27 -18.54
CA ILE A 138 0.21 17.26 -18.96
C ILE A 138 0.01 17.65 -20.42
N ARG A 139 -0.34 16.67 -21.25
CA ARG A 139 -0.61 16.82 -22.68
C ARG A 139 -1.74 15.88 -23.09
N ALA A 140 -2.76 16.43 -23.72
CA ALA A 140 -3.84 15.64 -24.30
C ALA A 140 -3.38 14.84 -25.51
N ALA A 141 -4.11 13.78 -25.83
CA ALA A 141 -3.97 13.09 -27.09
C ALA A 141 -4.34 14.02 -28.28
N ASP A 142 -3.81 13.72 -29.46
CA ASP A 142 -4.03 14.56 -30.64
C ASP A 142 -5.52 14.62 -31.01
N GLY A 143 -6.08 15.82 -31.07
CA GLY A 143 -7.51 16.07 -31.35
C GLY A 143 -8.43 16.14 -30.13
N TYR A 144 -7.87 16.02 -28.95
CA TYR A 144 -8.60 16.07 -27.67
C TYR A 144 -8.25 17.31 -26.84
N ALA A 145 -9.16 17.69 -25.96
CA ALA A 145 -8.93 18.75 -24.98
C ALA A 145 -8.37 18.15 -23.69
N LEU A 146 -7.58 18.96 -22.95
CA LEU A 146 -7.08 18.55 -21.65
C LEU A 146 -8.23 18.24 -20.68
N ALA A 147 -8.13 17.10 -20.00
CA ALA A 147 -9.03 16.74 -18.92
C ALA A 147 -8.78 17.56 -17.65
N ASN A 148 -9.78 17.59 -16.77
CA ASN A 148 -9.60 18.14 -15.43
C ASN A 148 -8.79 17.19 -14.55
N ASP A 149 -8.03 17.77 -13.62
CA ASP A 149 -7.32 17.03 -12.60
C ASP A 149 -8.26 16.22 -11.71
N ILE A 150 -7.81 15.03 -11.30
CA ILE A 150 -8.54 14.15 -10.38
C ILE A 150 -7.70 13.97 -9.12
N THR A 151 -8.23 14.42 -7.98
CA THR A 151 -7.61 14.16 -6.68
C THR A 151 -8.13 12.83 -6.13
N PHE A 152 -7.22 11.95 -5.71
CA PHE A 152 -7.54 10.63 -5.19
C PHE A 152 -6.63 10.24 -4.03
N ARG A 153 -6.99 9.18 -3.31
CA ARG A 153 -6.18 8.56 -2.25
C ARG A 153 -6.43 7.07 -2.20
N LEU A 154 -5.45 6.34 -1.67
CA LEU A 154 -5.53 4.91 -1.43
C LEU A 154 -5.74 4.62 0.05
N ILE A 155 -6.54 3.62 0.36
CA ILE A 155 -6.72 3.08 1.71
C ILE A 155 -6.52 1.56 1.61
N GLN A 156 -5.75 0.98 2.51
CA GLN A 156 -5.64 -0.49 2.59
C GLN A 156 -6.97 -1.06 3.06
N LYS A 157 -7.47 -2.05 2.32
CA LYS A 157 -8.72 -2.73 2.65
C LYS A 157 -8.54 -3.61 3.89
N SER A 158 -9.59 -3.72 4.68
CA SER A 158 -9.63 -4.62 5.83
C SER A 158 -10.81 -5.57 5.71
N ASP A 159 -10.66 -6.77 6.29
CA ASP A 159 -11.76 -7.72 6.43
C ASP A 159 -12.76 -7.30 7.54
N GLU A 160 -13.79 -8.11 7.77
CA GLU A 160 -14.81 -7.85 8.79
C GLU A 160 -14.26 -7.89 10.22
N ASP A 161 -13.14 -8.58 10.44
CA ASP A 161 -12.45 -8.68 11.72
C ASP A 161 -11.44 -7.55 11.94
N GLY A 162 -11.22 -6.70 10.92
CA GLY A 162 -10.31 -5.56 10.95
C GLY A 162 -8.87 -5.89 10.58
N ASN A 163 -8.58 -7.11 10.06
CA ASN A 163 -7.25 -7.44 9.56
C ASN A 163 -7.04 -6.81 8.18
N HIS A 164 -5.84 -6.33 7.93
CA HIS A 164 -5.49 -5.73 6.65
C HIS A 164 -5.34 -6.78 5.54
N LEU A 165 -5.91 -6.48 4.38
CA LEU A 165 -5.78 -7.29 3.18
C LEU A 165 -4.72 -6.71 2.24
N GLU A 166 -4.09 -7.53 1.41
CA GLU A 166 -3.20 -7.06 0.33
C GLU A 166 -3.98 -6.52 -0.87
N GLU A 167 -4.99 -5.72 -0.58
CA GLU A 167 -5.86 -5.03 -1.54
C GLU A 167 -6.03 -3.57 -1.11
N CYS A 168 -6.25 -2.68 -2.08
CA CYS A 168 -6.56 -1.29 -1.78
C CYS A 168 -7.94 -0.89 -2.27
N GLU A 169 -8.51 0.08 -1.58
CA GLU A 169 -9.64 0.89 -2.02
C GLU A 169 -9.11 2.23 -2.49
N VAL A 170 -9.63 2.72 -3.62
CA VAL A 170 -9.29 4.03 -4.15
C VAL A 170 -10.48 4.95 -4.01
N TYR A 171 -10.26 6.10 -3.40
CA TYR A 171 -11.25 7.15 -3.23
C TYR A 171 -10.86 8.36 -4.06
N TYR A 172 -11.81 8.99 -4.72
CA TYR A 172 -11.61 10.26 -5.41
C TYR A 172 -12.39 11.39 -4.74
N LEU A 173 -11.82 12.58 -4.81
CA LEU A 173 -12.39 13.77 -4.20
C LEU A 173 -13.44 14.39 -5.12
N THR A 174 -14.64 14.61 -4.59
CA THR A 174 -15.70 15.37 -5.27
C THR A 174 -16.07 16.58 -4.44
N THR A 175 -16.35 17.68 -5.12
CA THR A 175 -16.88 18.86 -4.45
C THR A 175 -18.38 18.95 -4.64
N LYS A 176 -19.11 18.98 -3.53
CA LYS A 176 -20.56 19.21 -3.53
C LYS A 176 -20.87 20.68 -3.24
N ASN A 177 -21.76 21.26 -4.02
CA ASN A 177 -22.25 22.62 -3.83
C ASN A 177 -23.76 22.59 -3.58
N ILE A 178 -24.21 23.11 -2.43
CA ILE A 178 -25.65 23.34 -2.16
C ILE A 178 -25.82 24.79 -1.71
N LEU A 179 -26.47 25.58 -2.52
CA LEU A 179 -26.70 27.02 -2.28
C LEU A 179 -25.36 27.76 -2.09
N PHE A 180 -25.03 28.14 -0.85
CA PHE A 180 -23.82 28.88 -0.50
C PHE A 180 -22.77 28.01 0.21
N TRP A 181 -23.02 26.70 0.38
CA TRP A 181 -22.15 25.79 1.06
C TRP A 181 -21.42 24.91 0.05
N LYS A 182 -20.11 24.85 0.21
CA LYS A 182 -19.22 23.99 -0.58
C LYS A 182 -18.49 23.06 0.39
N TRP A 183 -18.53 21.75 0.14
CA TRP A 183 -17.74 20.77 0.91
C TRP A 183 -17.22 19.67 0.02
N ASP A 184 -16.09 19.15 0.42
CA ASP A 184 -15.43 18.05 -0.24
C ASP A 184 -15.94 16.71 0.31
N ASP A 185 -16.13 15.75 -0.57
CA ASP A 185 -16.63 14.41 -0.26
C ASP A 185 -15.80 13.36 -1.00
N TRP A 186 -15.37 12.33 -0.28
CA TRP A 186 -14.60 11.24 -0.84
C TRP A 186 -15.54 10.13 -1.29
N LYS A 187 -15.41 9.69 -2.55
CA LYS A 187 -16.19 8.60 -3.11
C LYS A 187 -15.31 7.44 -3.45
N LEU A 188 -15.72 6.24 -3.01
CA LEU A 188 -15.08 4.99 -3.37
C LEU A 188 -15.25 4.73 -4.87
N LEU A 189 -14.19 4.27 -5.52
CA LEU A 189 -14.21 3.71 -6.87
C LEU A 189 -14.44 2.19 -6.79
N ASP A 190 -15.22 1.66 -7.72
CA ASP A 190 -15.63 0.26 -7.70
C ASP A 190 -14.46 -0.73 -7.87
N ASP A 191 -13.45 -0.34 -8.69
CA ASP A 191 -12.32 -1.23 -9.01
C ASP A 191 -11.01 -0.48 -8.84
N ALA A 192 -10.41 -0.24 -7.82
CA ALA A 192 -9.09 0.41 -7.62
C ALA A 192 -8.48 1.08 -8.89
N THR A 193 -9.36 1.63 -9.76
CA THR A 193 -9.04 2.24 -11.05
C THR A 193 -9.55 3.66 -11.12
N VAL A 194 -8.64 4.62 -11.31
CA VAL A 194 -9.00 6.01 -11.60
C VAL A 194 -9.20 6.17 -13.10
N ILE A 195 -10.39 6.61 -13.51
CA ILE A 195 -10.74 6.84 -14.92
C ILE A 195 -10.71 8.33 -15.21
N MET A 196 -9.88 8.75 -16.17
CA MET A 196 -9.83 10.10 -16.71
C MET A 196 -10.31 10.10 -18.14
N GLN A 197 -11.32 10.93 -18.45
CA GLN A 197 -11.94 10.98 -19.77
C GLN A 197 -11.69 12.31 -20.47
N ASP A 198 -11.41 12.24 -21.77
CA ASP A 198 -11.29 13.40 -22.66
C ASP A 198 -12.45 13.54 -23.61
N ASP A 199 -12.82 14.79 -23.86
CA ASP A 199 -13.77 15.16 -24.92
C ASP A 199 -12.99 15.63 -26.18
N ILE A 200 -13.57 15.37 -27.35
CA ILE A 200 -13.00 15.80 -28.62
C ILE A 200 -13.02 17.33 -28.69
N THR A 201 -11.92 17.92 -29.17
CA THR A 201 -11.85 19.37 -29.40
C THR A 201 -12.84 19.77 -30.49
N LYS A 202 -13.94 20.45 -30.12
CA LYS A 202 -14.92 20.96 -31.05
C LYS A 202 -14.40 22.26 -31.69
N VAL A 203 -13.99 22.20 -32.95
CA VAL A 203 -13.73 23.41 -33.76
C VAL A 203 -15.07 23.94 -34.23
N GLN A 204 -15.52 25.09 -33.73
CA GLN A 204 -16.60 25.84 -34.37
C GLN A 204 -16.04 26.51 -35.61
N ILE A 205 -16.49 26.06 -36.79
CA ILE A 205 -16.25 26.69 -38.08
C ILE A 205 -17.29 27.78 -38.33
#